data_e531d94efad0a506fb5ea1deea59af0e
#
_entry.id   e531d94efad0a506fb5ea1deea59af0e
#
_cell.length_a   1.000
_cell.length_b   1.000
_cell.length_c   1.000
_cell.angle_alpha   90.00
_cell.angle_beta   90.00
_cell.angle_gamma   90.00
#
_symmetry.space_group_name_H-M   'P 1'
#
loop_
_entity.id
_entity.type
_entity.pdbx_description
1 polymer ?
#
loop_
_entity_poly.entity_id
_entity_poly.type
_entity_poly.pdbx_seq_one_letter_code
_entity_poly.pdbx_strand_id
1 'polypeptide(L)'
;MTVLGSRLWCNIENFIWPSAPNRLVVIIPGHHHLLPQRESLRQALEEQVQGVQTLGGAASLLTVEPVTDTDAQFRALFDRSEDYATVLAAVAHWRTSIREATEAQVRRQLQQLWREYESIVAIDYFPGPAQAQCTQALAEAEAAITRHFSPDEPQPSHMGIQRLERSAYRGKLWATRQRMWVDRVASAWLIRHFIDPEARFLWLHSPQACPADAIGFDFDGAMFTHTDNRVTFEVLLASFDLATDPALTRLGVLVHALDVGGVPVPEAAGFEAILTGVRASYMNDDQVLTAMTPVLHALYTAFGQETPQERLARNRDRRRTPTQRS
;
A
#
# COMPACT_ATOMS: atom_id res chain seq x y z
N MET A 1 -12.05 -0.96 -24.38
CA MET A 1 -12.77 -2.20 -24.00
C MET A 1 -11.90 -2.91 -22.98
N THR A 2 -12.11 -2.61 -21.70
CA THR A 2 -11.42 -3.33 -20.63
C THR A 2 -12.23 -4.60 -20.39
N VAL A 3 -11.72 -5.72 -20.85
CA VAL A 3 -12.28 -7.04 -20.59
C VAL A 3 -12.13 -7.27 -19.09
N LEU A 4 -13.22 -7.19 -18.34
CA LEU A 4 -13.31 -7.81 -17.03
C LEU A 4 -13.00 -9.29 -17.26
N GLY A 5 -11.86 -9.75 -16.76
CA GLY A 5 -11.31 -11.04 -17.10
C GLY A 5 -12.30 -12.18 -16.90
N SER A 6 -12.22 -13.18 -17.76
CA SER A 6 -13.11 -14.34 -17.89
C SER A 6 -13.34 -15.19 -16.63
N ARG A 7 -12.71 -14.85 -15.50
CA ARG A 7 -12.85 -15.51 -14.21
C ARG A 7 -13.88 -14.87 -13.24
N LEU A 8 -14.48 -13.74 -13.62
CA LEU A 8 -15.46 -13.01 -12.79
C LEU A 8 -16.91 -13.49 -12.97
N TRP A 9 -17.18 -14.34 -13.93
CA TRP A 9 -18.52 -14.64 -14.39
C TRP A 9 -18.85 -16.12 -14.23
N CYS A 10 -19.96 -16.44 -13.54
CA CYS A 10 -20.50 -17.78 -13.47
C CYS A 10 -21.67 -17.92 -14.46
N ASN A 11 -21.61 -18.86 -15.38
CA ASN A 11 -22.63 -19.08 -16.41
C ASN A 11 -23.80 -19.88 -15.82
N ILE A 12 -25.05 -19.44 -16.03
CA ILE A 12 -26.25 -19.94 -15.33
C ILE A 12 -27.06 -20.94 -16.17
N GLU A 13 -26.51 -21.52 -17.23
CA GLU A 13 -27.33 -22.31 -18.19
C GLU A 13 -28.14 -23.46 -17.57
N ASN A 14 -27.94 -23.85 -16.26
CA ASN A 14 -28.63 -25.01 -15.67
C ASN A 14 -28.94 -24.85 -14.15
N PHE A 15 -29.25 -23.69 -13.63
CA PHE A 15 -29.45 -23.52 -12.17
C PHE A 15 -30.91 -23.34 -11.73
N ILE A 16 -31.39 -24.20 -10.83
CA ILE A 16 -32.67 -24.08 -10.12
C ILE A 16 -32.41 -23.36 -8.79
N TRP A 17 -33.13 -22.28 -8.51
CA TRP A 17 -32.84 -21.26 -7.51
C TRP A 17 -33.46 -21.52 -6.14
N PRO A 18 -32.74 -21.30 -5.05
CA PRO A 18 -33.25 -21.28 -3.68
C PRO A 18 -32.90 -20.05 -2.82
N SER A 19 -33.66 -19.79 -1.76
CA SER A 19 -33.81 -18.56 -0.97
C SER A 19 -32.59 -18.15 -0.13
N ALA A 20 -31.96 -16.99 -0.43
CA ALA A 20 -30.92 -16.27 0.35
C ALA A 20 -30.67 -14.87 -0.27
N PRO A 21 -29.80 -14.00 0.27
CA PRO A 21 -29.83 -12.56 -0.02
C PRO A 21 -29.87 -12.20 -1.50
N ASN A 22 -30.50 -11.07 -1.82
CA ASN A 22 -30.68 -10.55 -3.17
C ASN A 22 -29.42 -10.65 -4.03
N ARG A 23 -29.58 -11.04 -5.28
CA ARG A 23 -28.50 -11.27 -6.24
C ARG A 23 -28.69 -10.39 -7.48
N LEU A 24 -27.60 -9.97 -8.07
CA LEU A 24 -27.62 -9.21 -9.33
C LEU A 24 -27.51 -10.19 -10.50
N VAL A 25 -28.36 -10.05 -11.50
CA VAL A 25 -28.31 -10.83 -12.75
C VAL A 25 -28.14 -9.85 -13.91
N VAL A 26 -27.06 -10.00 -14.66
CA VAL A 26 -26.88 -9.31 -15.92
C VAL A 26 -27.30 -10.24 -17.06
N ILE A 27 -28.26 -9.80 -17.86
CA ILE A 27 -28.78 -10.52 -19.03
C ILE A 27 -28.25 -9.85 -20.28
N ILE A 28 -27.49 -10.59 -21.08
CA ILE A 28 -27.06 -10.23 -22.43
C ILE A 28 -27.52 -11.34 -23.35
N PRO A 29 -27.98 -11.07 -24.58
CA PRO A 29 -28.42 -12.12 -25.49
C PRO A 29 -27.40 -13.27 -25.62
N GLY A 30 -27.82 -14.49 -25.26
CA GLY A 30 -26.97 -15.69 -25.26
C GLY A 30 -26.17 -15.93 -23.95
N HIS A 31 -26.18 -15.00 -22.98
CA HIS A 31 -25.44 -15.17 -21.71
C HIS A 31 -26.17 -14.55 -20.53
N HIS A 32 -26.13 -15.26 -19.40
CA HIS A 32 -26.65 -14.78 -18.12
C HIS A 32 -25.53 -14.86 -17.07
N HIS A 33 -25.36 -13.77 -16.32
CA HIS A 33 -24.30 -13.70 -15.28
C HIS A 33 -24.94 -13.40 -13.93
N LEU A 34 -24.57 -14.19 -12.94
CA LEU A 34 -25.04 -14.08 -11.56
C LEU A 34 -23.94 -13.56 -10.65
N LEU A 35 -24.25 -12.56 -9.85
CA LEU A 35 -23.27 -11.89 -8.98
C LEU A 35 -23.89 -11.59 -7.60
N PRO A 36 -23.09 -11.52 -6.54
CA PRO A 36 -23.56 -11.03 -5.24
C PRO A 36 -24.05 -9.58 -5.32
N GLN A 37 -25.11 -9.26 -4.58
CA GLN A 37 -25.59 -7.88 -4.52
C GLN A 37 -24.66 -7.04 -3.63
N ARG A 38 -23.91 -6.14 -4.25
CA ARG A 38 -23.10 -5.09 -3.61
C ARG A 38 -23.35 -3.79 -4.34
N GLU A 39 -23.42 -2.67 -3.62
CA GLU A 39 -23.74 -1.37 -4.23
C GLU A 39 -22.66 -0.92 -5.24
N SER A 40 -21.38 -1.11 -4.91
CA SER A 40 -20.29 -0.81 -5.83
C SER A 40 -20.34 -1.64 -7.12
N LEU A 41 -20.75 -2.91 -7.01
CA LEU A 41 -20.88 -3.80 -8.16
C LEU A 41 -22.13 -3.45 -8.97
N ARG A 42 -23.24 -3.10 -8.33
CA ARG A 42 -24.45 -2.62 -9.00
C ARG A 42 -24.17 -1.42 -9.89
N GLN A 43 -23.51 -0.39 -9.34
CA GLN A 43 -23.18 0.83 -10.09
C GLN A 43 -22.30 0.52 -11.32
N ALA A 44 -21.26 -0.29 -11.14
CA ALA A 44 -20.39 -0.70 -12.24
C ALA A 44 -21.14 -1.48 -13.33
N LEU A 45 -22.09 -2.34 -12.96
CA LEU A 45 -22.91 -3.11 -13.91
C LEU A 45 -23.94 -2.24 -14.60
N GLU A 46 -24.55 -1.27 -13.94
CA GLU A 46 -25.44 -0.29 -14.55
C GLU A 46 -24.73 0.53 -15.62
N GLU A 47 -23.49 0.95 -15.38
CA GLU A 47 -22.65 1.65 -16.37
C GLU A 47 -22.36 0.73 -17.59
N GLN A 48 -22.07 -0.55 -17.37
CA GLN A 48 -21.84 -1.51 -18.45
C GLN A 48 -23.10 -1.75 -19.27
N VAL A 49 -24.26 -1.94 -18.63
CA VAL A 49 -25.56 -2.10 -19.29
C VAL A 49 -25.87 -0.88 -20.16
N GLN A 50 -25.69 0.33 -19.62
CA GLN A 50 -25.87 1.58 -20.40
C GLN A 50 -24.91 1.67 -21.58
N GLY A 51 -23.64 1.27 -21.40
CA GLY A 51 -22.65 1.22 -22.47
C GLY A 51 -23.07 0.28 -23.63
N VAL A 52 -23.56 -0.92 -23.30
CA VAL A 52 -24.07 -1.88 -24.31
C VAL A 52 -25.28 -1.31 -25.05
N GLN A 53 -26.23 -0.73 -24.32
CA GLN A 53 -27.44 -0.16 -24.91
C GLN A 53 -27.11 1.04 -25.82
N THR A 54 -26.17 1.90 -25.43
CA THR A 54 -25.72 3.04 -26.23
C THR A 54 -25.10 2.61 -27.56
N LEU A 55 -24.46 1.43 -27.59
CA LEU A 55 -23.89 0.84 -28.79
C LEU A 55 -24.92 0.03 -29.62
N GLY A 56 -26.22 0.12 -29.28
CA GLY A 56 -27.30 -0.58 -29.97
C GLY A 56 -27.45 -2.05 -29.58
N GLY A 57 -26.77 -2.51 -28.55
CA GLY A 57 -26.94 -3.84 -27.98
C GLY A 57 -28.08 -3.92 -26.98
N ALA A 58 -28.48 -5.13 -26.59
CA ALA A 58 -29.45 -5.40 -25.53
C ALA A 58 -28.73 -5.94 -24.29
N ALA A 59 -28.96 -5.28 -23.14
CA ALA A 59 -28.51 -5.75 -21.84
C ALA A 59 -29.51 -5.30 -20.77
N SER A 60 -29.68 -6.08 -19.72
CA SER A 60 -30.55 -5.76 -18.58
C SER A 60 -29.89 -6.20 -17.28
N LEU A 61 -30.01 -5.38 -16.23
CA LEU A 61 -29.62 -5.73 -14.87
C LEU A 61 -30.88 -5.95 -14.04
N LEU A 62 -30.96 -7.10 -13.40
CA LEU A 62 -32.08 -7.47 -12.54
C LEU A 62 -31.56 -7.78 -11.13
N THR A 63 -32.37 -7.48 -10.12
CA THR A 63 -32.21 -8.02 -8.77
C THR A 63 -33.18 -9.18 -8.64
N VAL A 64 -32.69 -10.33 -8.22
CA VAL A 64 -33.52 -11.54 -8.01
C VAL A 64 -33.41 -12.02 -6.57
N GLU A 65 -34.56 -12.42 -6.05
CA GLU A 65 -34.64 -13.07 -4.73
C GLU A 65 -34.71 -14.59 -4.95
N PRO A 66 -33.84 -15.35 -4.33
CA PRO A 66 -33.90 -16.81 -4.45
C PRO A 66 -35.14 -17.39 -3.75
N VAL A 67 -35.74 -18.43 -4.33
CA VAL A 67 -36.98 -19.07 -3.84
C VAL A 67 -36.71 -20.15 -2.80
N THR A 68 -35.47 -20.68 -2.71
CA THR A 68 -35.08 -21.74 -1.76
C THR A 68 -33.69 -21.46 -1.16
N ASP A 69 -33.40 -22.06 0.02
CA ASP A 69 -32.10 -21.81 0.71
C ASP A 69 -30.94 -22.60 0.08
N THR A 70 -30.19 -21.95 -0.80
CA THR A 70 -28.87 -22.46 -1.30
C THR A 70 -27.80 -21.39 -1.21
N ASP A 71 -27.82 -20.56 -0.15
CA ASP A 71 -26.76 -19.56 0.05
C ASP A 71 -25.38 -20.22 0.08
N ALA A 72 -25.24 -21.36 0.73
CA ALA A 72 -23.99 -22.12 0.77
C ALA A 72 -23.49 -22.53 -0.62
N GLN A 73 -24.37 -23.05 -1.48
CA GLN A 73 -24.02 -23.43 -2.84
C GLN A 73 -23.66 -22.22 -3.70
N PHE A 74 -24.37 -21.11 -3.51
CA PHE A 74 -24.05 -19.87 -4.21
C PHE A 74 -22.69 -19.32 -3.79
N ARG A 75 -22.40 -19.28 -2.47
CA ARG A 75 -21.09 -18.85 -1.97
C ARG A 75 -19.96 -19.73 -2.48
N ALA A 76 -20.18 -21.02 -2.59
CA ALA A 76 -19.17 -21.97 -3.10
C ALA A 76 -18.76 -21.67 -4.55
N LEU A 77 -19.63 -21.07 -5.38
CA LEU A 77 -19.26 -20.64 -6.73
C LEU A 77 -18.21 -19.51 -6.75
N PHE A 78 -18.11 -18.76 -5.67
CA PHE A 78 -17.18 -17.65 -5.51
C PHE A 78 -16.05 -17.97 -4.52
N ASP A 79 -15.92 -19.22 -4.10
CA ASP A 79 -14.84 -19.65 -3.22
C ASP A 79 -13.48 -19.40 -3.87
N ARG A 80 -12.59 -18.72 -3.13
CA ARG A 80 -11.22 -18.38 -3.53
C ARG A 80 -10.17 -19.12 -2.73
N SER A 81 -10.56 -20.10 -1.95
CA SER A 81 -9.65 -20.84 -1.07
C SER A 81 -8.49 -21.49 -1.83
N GLU A 82 -8.71 -22.01 -3.05
CA GLU A 82 -7.65 -22.56 -3.90
C GLU A 82 -6.71 -21.48 -4.45
N ASP A 83 -7.24 -20.31 -4.79
CA ASP A 83 -6.43 -19.17 -5.24
C ASP A 83 -5.50 -18.70 -4.11
N TYR A 84 -6.03 -18.54 -2.89
CA TYR A 84 -5.23 -18.22 -1.69
C TYR A 84 -4.24 -19.32 -1.34
N ALA A 85 -4.60 -20.58 -1.47
CA ALA A 85 -3.70 -21.71 -1.24
C ALA A 85 -2.49 -21.66 -2.20
N THR A 86 -2.69 -21.21 -3.44
CA THR A 86 -1.62 -21.03 -4.42
C THR A 86 -0.64 -19.95 -3.96
N VAL A 87 -1.13 -18.80 -3.49
CA VAL A 87 -0.28 -17.73 -2.92
C VAL A 87 0.45 -18.22 -1.67
N LEU A 88 -0.23 -18.92 -0.77
CA LEU A 88 0.38 -19.50 0.43
C LEU A 88 1.54 -20.46 0.08
N ALA A 89 1.34 -21.32 -0.90
CA ALA A 89 2.39 -22.23 -1.38
C ALA A 89 3.57 -21.46 -1.99
N ALA A 90 3.30 -20.39 -2.74
CA ALA A 90 4.33 -19.53 -3.30
C ALA A 90 5.11 -18.77 -2.21
N VAL A 91 4.44 -18.26 -1.15
CA VAL A 91 5.08 -17.66 0.03
C VAL A 91 5.96 -18.68 0.74
N ALA A 92 5.50 -19.93 0.93
CA ALA A 92 6.26 -20.98 1.56
C ALA A 92 7.53 -21.32 0.75
N HIS A 93 7.42 -21.44 -0.57
CA HIS A 93 8.56 -21.64 -1.46
C HIS A 93 9.54 -20.46 -1.42
N TRP A 94 9.03 -19.22 -1.51
CA TRP A 94 9.81 -18.00 -1.42
C TRP A 94 10.64 -17.94 -0.12
N ARG A 95 10.08 -18.35 1.03
CA ARG A 95 10.80 -18.40 2.32
C ARG A 95 12.06 -19.28 2.25
N THR A 96 12.08 -20.32 1.43
CA THR A 96 13.27 -21.17 1.27
C THR A 96 14.37 -20.49 0.47
N SER A 97 14.03 -19.57 -0.42
CA SER A 97 14.97 -18.86 -1.30
C SER A 97 15.65 -17.64 -0.67
N ILE A 98 15.15 -17.13 0.47
CA ILE A 98 15.68 -15.92 1.12
C ILE A 98 17.19 -15.97 1.37
N ARG A 99 17.71 -17.15 1.71
CA ARG A 99 19.13 -17.32 2.09
C ARG A 99 20.11 -17.19 0.93
N GLU A 100 19.65 -17.42 -0.29
CA GLU A 100 20.49 -17.48 -1.49
C GLU A 100 20.32 -16.27 -2.40
N ALA A 101 19.29 -15.44 -2.15
CA ALA A 101 18.95 -14.28 -2.98
C ALA A 101 19.41 -12.97 -2.35
N THR A 102 19.55 -11.92 -3.18
CA THR A 102 19.82 -10.57 -2.70
C THR A 102 18.53 -9.95 -2.13
N GLU A 103 18.66 -9.00 -1.21
CA GLU A 103 17.53 -8.29 -0.62
C GLU A 103 16.58 -7.72 -1.67
N ALA A 104 17.11 -7.05 -2.70
CA ALA A 104 16.31 -6.48 -3.78
C ALA A 104 15.53 -7.54 -4.58
N GLN A 105 16.06 -8.76 -4.74
CA GLN A 105 15.36 -9.86 -5.39
C GLN A 105 14.23 -10.38 -4.51
N VAL A 106 14.51 -10.59 -3.22
CA VAL A 106 13.54 -11.09 -2.24
C VAL A 106 12.37 -10.12 -2.09
N ARG A 107 12.64 -8.81 -1.95
CA ARG A 107 11.61 -7.78 -1.86
C ARG A 107 10.74 -7.71 -3.12
N ARG A 108 11.33 -7.77 -4.33
CA ARG A 108 10.58 -7.78 -5.59
C ARG A 108 9.67 -8.98 -5.71
N GLN A 109 10.13 -10.16 -5.31
CA GLN A 109 9.31 -11.38 -5.32
C GLN A 109 8.14 -11.26 -4.35
N LEU A 110 8.37 -10.74 -3.15
CA LEU A 110 7.30 -10.52 -2.16
C LEU A 110 6.27 -9.50 -2.66
N GLN A 111 6.71 -8.40 -3.28
CA GLN A 111 5.80 -7.43 -3.92
C GLN A 111 4.95 -8.06 -5.03
N GLN A 112 5.46 -9.06 -5.76
CA GLN A 112 4.68 -9.79 -6.72
C GLN A 112 3.61 -10.64 -6.04
N LEU A 113 3.96 -11.35 -4.96
CA LEU A 113 3.01 -12.14 -4.17
C LEU A 113 1.90 -11.27 -3.56
N TRP A 114 2.22 -10.08 -3.10
CA TRP A 114 1.22 -9.09 -2.66
C TRP A 114 0.27 -8.70 -3.78
N ARG A 115 0.77 -8.41 -4.98
CA ARG A 115 -0.08 -8.09 -6.15
C ARG A 115 -1.00 -9.25 -6.54
N GLU A 116 -0.50 -10.48 -6.48
CA GLU A 116 -1.30 -11.69 -6.72
C GLU A 116 -2.41 -11.82 -5.67
N TYR A 117 -2.07 -11.64 -4.39
CA TYR A 117 -3.04 -11.61 -3.29
C TYR A 117 -4.11 -10.52 -3.49
N GLU A 118 -3.72 -9.29 -3.78
CA GLU A 118 -4.65 -8.18 -4.01
C GLU A 118 -5.60 -8.45 -5.20
N SER A 119 -5.10 -9.10 -6.24
CA SER A 119 -5.93 -9.50 -7.39
C SER A 119 -7.01 -10.51 -7.02
N ILE A 120 -6.74 -11.39 -6.05
CA ILE A 120 -7.72 -12.35 -5.51
C ILE A 120 -8.71 -11.61 -4.61
N VAL A 121 -8.23 -10.75 -3.72
CA VAL A 121 -9.09 -9.94 -2.81
C VAL A 121 -10.09 -9.10 -3.61
N ALA A 122 -9.69 -8.54 -4.74
CA ALA A 122 -10.56 -7.73 -5.59
C ALA A 122 -11.77 -8.51 -6.13
N ILE A 123 -11.66 -9.83 -6.24
CA ILE A 123 -12.73 -10.72 -6.75
C ILE A 123 -13.29 -11.66 -5.67
N ASP A 124 -12.79 -11.56 -4.44
CA ASP A 124 -13.31 -12.32 -3.30
C ASP A 124 -14.55 -11.62 -2.72
N TYR A 125 -15.70 -12.10 -3.11
CA TYR A 125 -16.98 -11.56 -2.64
C TYR A 125 -17.36 -12.04 -1.23
N PHE A 126 -16.77 -13.15 -0.77
CA PHE A 126 -17.09 -13.78 0.52
C PHE A 126 -15.81 -14.14 1.27
N PRO A 127 -15.07 -13.13 1.77
CA PRO A 127 -13.80 -13.35 2.43
C PRO A 127 -13.95 -14.32 3.61
N GLY A 128 -13.00 -15.25 3.71
CA GLY A 128 -13.01 -16.33 4.69
C GLY A 128 -11.66 -16.54 5.37
N PRO A 129 -11.50 -17.65 6.10
CA PRO A 129 -10.28 -17.98 6.81
C PRO A 129 -9.02 -18.04 5.91
N ALA A 130 -9.17 -18.47 4.65
CA ALA A 130 -8.07 -18.55 3.70
C ALA A 130 -7.44 -17.18 3.40
N GLN A 131 -8.27 -16.13 3.25
CA GLN A 131 -7.79 -14.77 3.09
C GLN A 131 -6.99 -14.32 4.32
N ALA A 132 -7.51 -14.53 5.52
CA ALA A 132 -6.82 -14.16 6.76
C ALA A 132 -5.47 -14.88 6.91
N GLN A 133 -5.42 -16.19 6.60
CA GLN A 133 -4.18 -16.96 6.61
C GLN A 133 -3.15 -16.42 5.60
N CYS A 134 -3.61 -16.04 4.39
CA CYS A 134 -2.74 -15.49 3.37
C CYS A 134 -2.18 -14.12 3.78
N THR A 135 -3.03 -13.25 4.32
CA THR A 135 -2.62 -11.94 4.86
C THR A 135 -1.53 -12.11 5.94
N GLN A 136 -1.78 -13.01 6.88
CA GLN A 136 -0.81 -13.29 7.95
C GLN A 136 0.51 -13.85 7.40
N ALA A 137 0.45 -14.78 6.45
CA ALA A 137 1.65 -15.38 5.86
C ALA A 137 2.50 -14.36 5.10
N LEU A 138 1.88 -13.41 4.40
CA LEU A 138 2.56 -12.32 3.71
C LEU A 138 3.19 -11.33 4.70
N ALA A 139 2.47 -10.94 5.76
CA ALA A 139 3.03 -10.09 6.82
C ALA A 139 4.22 -10.75 7.55
N GLU A 140 4.13 -12.06 7.84
CA GLU A 140 5.26 -12.81 8.40
C GLU A 140 6.44 -12.92 7.42
N ALA A 141 6.19 -12.94 6.11
CA ALA A 141 7.21 -12.92 5.08
C ALA A 141 7.96 -11.58 5.06
N GLU A 142 7.25 -10.45 5.21
CA GLU A 142 7.86 -9.12 5.36
C GLU A 142 8.77 -9.06 6.60
N ALA A 143 8.24 -9.49 7.75
CA ALA A 143 9.03 -9.57 8.98
C ALA A 143 10.26 -10.50 8.84
N ALA A 144 10.20 -11.53 7.99
CA ALA A 144 11.33 -12.41 7.73
C ALA A 144 12.43 -11.74 6.90
N ILE A 145 12.09 -10.86 5.95
CA ILE A 145 13.07 -10.03 5.21
C ILE A 145 13.82 -9.14 6.19
N THR A 146 13.09 -8.38 7.01
CA THR A 146 13.65 -7.46 7.99
C THR A 146 14.60 -8.21 8.92
N ARG A 147 14.20 -9.35 9.48
CA ARG A 147 15.06 -10.17 10.34
C ARG A 147 16.31 -10.73 9.66
N HIS A 148 16.23 -11.02 8.36
CA HIS A 148 17.35 -11.65 7.64
C HIS A 148 18.37 -10.63 7.11
N PHE A 149 17.90 -9.53 6.51
CA PHE A 149 18.76 -8.54 5.85
C PHE A 149 19.08 -7.34 6.72
N SER A 150 18.26 -7.06 7.72
CA SER A 150 18.39 -5.94 8.63
C SER A 150 18.01 -6.38 10.05
N PRO A 151 18.79 -7.26 10.69
CA PRO A 151 18.47 -7.80 12.02
C PRO A 151 18.36 -6.71 13.09
N ASP A 152 18.97 -5.55 12.86
CA ASP A 152 18.92 -4.39 13.74
C ASP A 152 17.82 -3.37 13.33
N GLU A 153 17.00 -3.65 12.33
CA GLU A 153 15.90 -2.75 11.95
C GLU A 153 14.79 -2.72 13.00
N PRO A 154 14.15 -1.52 13.18
CA PRO A 154 13.17 -1.34 14.24
C PRO A 154 11.98 -2.30 14.07
N GLN A 155 11.60 -2.93 15.18
CA GLN A 155 10.36 -3.70 15.25
C GLN A 155 9.22 -2.75 15.66
N PRO A 156 7.98 -2.92 15.14
CA PRO A 156 6.85 -2.07 15.54
C PRO A 156 6.69 -2.05 17.07
N SER A 157 6.70 -0.86 17.65
CA SER A 157 6.44 -0.66 19.06
C SER A 157 4.99 -0.21 19.26
N HIS A 158 4.32 -0.71 20.30
CA HIS A 158 2.93 -0.32 20.64
C HIS A 158 2.86 0.96 21.48
N MET A 159 3.89 1.79 21.47
CA MET A 159 3.89 3.07 22.17
C MET A 159 3.18 4.13 21.33
N GLY A 160 2.22 4.82 21.92
CA GLY A 160 1.48 5.89 21.25
C GLY A 160 2.42 7.01 20.78
N ILE A 161 2.16 7.57 19.59
CA ILE A 161 2.99 8.66 19.03
C ILE A 161 2.70 9.94 19.78
N GLN A 162 3.76 10.53 20.36
CA GLN A 162 3.70 11.77 21.12
C GLN A 162 3.87 12.97 20.18
N ARG A 163 3.02 14.00 20.32
CA ARG A 163 3.23 15.28 19.63
C ARG A 163 4.32 16.08 20.29
N LEU A 164 5.22 16.63 19.47
CA LEU A 164 6.45 17.30 19.90
C LEU A 164 6.60 18.68 19.25
N GLU A 165 7.19 19.61 19.98
CA GLU A 165 7.48 20.95 19.49
C GLU A 165 8.82 21.00 18.75
N ARG A 166 8.82 21.39 17.47
CA ARG A 166 10.04 21.47 16.63
C ARG A 166 11.13 22.35 17.21
N SER A 167 10.74 23.42 17.92
CA SER A 167 11.69 24.36 18.55
C SER A 167 12.64 23.68 19.55
N ALA A 168 12.21 22.61 20.20
CA ALA A 168 13.01 21.85 21.16
C ALA A 168 14.06 20.94 20.47
N TYR A 169 13.98 20.77 19.18
CA TYR A 169 14.80 19.83 18.40
C TYR A 169 15.83 20.53 17.51
N ARG A 170 16.02 21.85 17.62
CA ARG A 170 16.98 22.59 16.81
C ARG A 170 18.43 22.35 17.21
N GLY A 171 19.32 22.22 16.22
CA GLY A 171 20.76 22.07 16.38
C GLY A 171 21.17 20.76 17.06
N LYS A 172 20.33 19.76 17.03
CA LYS A 172 20.56 18.46 17.70
C LYS A 172 21.49 17.55 16.92
N LEU A 173 22.10 16.62 17.65
CA LEU A 173 22.76 15.47 17.07
C LEU A 173 21.72 14.36 16.87
N TRP A 174 21.52 13.97 15.61
CA TRP A 174 20.61 12.89 15.22
C TRP A 174 21.43 11.66 14.85
N ALA A 175 21.05 10.51 15.34
CA ALA A 175 21.81 9.28 15.14
C ALA A 175 20.94 8.18 14.52
N THR A 176 21.47 7.54 13.50
CA THR A 176 20.86 6.32 12.91
C THR A 176 21.96 5.41 12.39
N ARG A 177 21.58 4.19 11.98
CA ARG A 177 22.53 3.21 11.45
C ARG A 177 23.09 3.67 10.09
N GLN A 178 24.36 3.36 9.86
CA GLN A 178 25.00 3.53 8.56
C GLN A 178 24.35 2.65 7.47
N ARG A 179 24.74 2.89 6.21
CA ARG A 179 24.18 2.25 5.01
C ARG A 179 22.69 2.58 4.84
N MET A 180 22.40 3.88 4.75
CA MET A 180 21.03 4.37 4.59
C MET A 180 20.24 3.61 3.54
N TRP A 181 19.03 3.21 3.88
CA TRP A 181 18.03 2.71 2.96
C TRP A 181 16.85 3.69 2.91
N VAL A 182 15.74 3.29 2.36
CA VAL A 182 14.61 4.18 2.01
C VAL A 182 14.14 5.02 3.18
N ASP A 183 13.75 4.39 4.29
CA ASP A 183 13.20 5.12 5.45
C ASP A 183 14.25 6.03 6.10
N ARG A 184 15.48 5.55 6.28
CA ARG A 184 16.57 6.35 6.86
C ARG A 184 16.93 7.58 6.04
N VAL A 185 17.05 7.46 4.71
CA VAL A 185 17.40 8.59 3.86
C VAL A 185 16.25 9.60 3.79
N ALA A 186 15.00 9.13 3.72
CA ALA A 186 13.82 9.97 3.72
C ALA A 186 13.65 10.68 5.07
N SER A 187 13.80 9.95 6.17
CA SER A 187 13.73 10.49 7.54
C SER A 187 14.83 11.52 7.80
N ALA A 188 16.08 11.26 7.41
CA ALA A 188 17.17 12.24 7.52
C ALA A 188 16.89 13.51 6.69
N TRP A 189 16.37 13.35 5.48
CA TRP A 189 15.93 14.49 4.66
C TRP A 189 14.80 15.27 5.32
N LEU A 190 13.76 14.60 5.85
CA LEU A 190 12.63 15.22 6.55
C LEU A 190 13.12 16.01 7.77
N ILE A 191 13.99 15.41 8.57
CA ILE A 191 14.58 16.05 9.75
C ILE A 191 15.27 17.35 9.33
N ARG A 192 16.19 17.31 8.37
CA ARG A 192 16.97 18.48 7.95
C ARG A 192 16.14 19.58 7.34
N HIS A 193 15.04 19.27 6.66
CA HIS A 193 14.29 20.29 5.91
C HIS A 193 13.07 20.83 6.67
N PHE A 194 12.48 20.05 7.57
CA PHE A 194 11.20 20.40 8.20
C PHE A 194 11.23 20.44 9.72
N ILE A 195 12.18 19.75 10.36
CA ILE A 195 12.24 19.63 11.83
C ILE A 195 13.42 20.42 12.41
N ASP A 196 14.64 20.12 11.95
CA ASP A 196 15.90 20.70 12.46
C ASP A 196 16.83 21.07 11.30
N PRO A 197 16.77 22.30 10.76
CA PRO A 197 17.65 22.75 9.68
C PRO A 197 19.13 22.73 10.02
N GLU A 198 19.48 22.71 11.30
CA GLU A 198 20.86 22.67 11.81
C GLU A 198 21.26 21.24 12.24
N ALA A 199 20.47 20.22 11.87
CA ALA A 199 20.70 18.83 12.24
C ALA A 199 22.08 18.35 11.83
N ARG A 200 22.78 17.76 12.78
CA ARG A 200 24.03 17.02 12.57
C ARG A 200 23.72 15.54 12.64
N PHE A 201 24.19 14.76 11.68
CA PHE A 201 23.93 13.33 11.66
C PHE A 201 25.16 12.53 12.08
N LEU A 202 24.89 11.45 12.82
CA LEU A 202 25.85 10.43 13.23
C LEU A 202 25.41 9.08 12.67
N TRP A 203 26.25 8.48 11.87
CA TRP A 203 26.01 7.18 11.22
C TRP A 203 26.63 6.07 12.04
N LEU A 204 25.79 5.29 12.73
CA LEU A 204 26.20 4.30 13.71
C LEU A 204 26.55 2.95 13.04
N HIS A 205 27.59 2.29 13.52
CA HIS A 205 27.87 0.90 13.15
C HIS A 205 26.87 -0.07 13.77
N SER A 206 26.39 0.24 14.96
CA SER A 206 25.36 -0.53 15.65
C SER A 206 24.48 0.39 16.51
N PRO A 207 23.21 0.04 16.80
CA PRO A 207 22.32 0.80 17.68
C PRO A 207 22.92 1.09 19.05
N GLN A 208 23.70 0.16 19.60
CA GLN A 208 24.31 0.27 20.93
C GLN A 208 25.38 1.38 20.99
N ALA A 209 25.89 1.82 19.84
CA ALA A 209 26.87 2.91 19.77
C ALA A 209 26.21 4.29 19.80
N CYS A 210 24.89 4.40 19.95
CA CYS A 210 24.18 5.66 20.01
C CYS A 210 24.53 6.44 21.28
N PRO A 211 25.08 7.68 21.16
CA PRO A 211 25.35 8.49 22.33
C PRO A 211 24.06 8.86 23.07
N ALA A 212 24.13 8.97 24.40
CA ALA A 212 22.96 9.27 25.23
C ALA A 212 22.38 10.69 24.98
N ASP A 213 23.15 11.59 24.43
CA ASP A 213 22.76 12.97 24.06
C ASP A 213 22.31 13.09 22.61
N ALA A 214 22.39 12.01 21.83
CA ALA A 214 21.90 11.99 20.45
C ALA A 214 20.44 11.52 20.39
N ILE A 215 19.70 12.09 19.44
CA ILE A 215 18.33 11.68 19.13
C ILE A 215 18.39 10.52 18.13
N GLY A 216 18.10 9.32 18.61
CA GLY A 216 18.06 8.12 17.78
C GLY A 216 16.83 8.08 16.86
N PHE A 217 17.00 7.62 15.61
CA PHE A 217 15.90 7.34 14.70
C PHE A 217 16.19 6.11 13.82
N ASP A 218 15.14 5.38 13.47
CA ASP A 218 15.14 4.21 12.58
C ASP A 218 16.04 3.05 13.05
N PHE A 219 15.93 2.70 14.33
CA PHE A 219 16.48 1.48 14.93
C PHE A 219 15.77 1.13 16.24
N ASP A 220 15.86 -0.11 16.68
CA ASP A 220 15.21 -0.58 17.90
C ASP A 220 15.72 0.15 19.14
N GLY A 221 14.80 0.68 19.94
CA GLY A 221 15.11 1.48 21.12
C GLY A 221 15.42 2.96 20.83
N ALA A 222 15.37 3.40 19.57
CA ALA A 222 15.47 4.81 19.21
C ALA A 222 14.24 5.59 19.68
N MET A 223 14.41 6.90 19.87
CA MET A 223 13.30 7.80 20.19
C MET A 223 12.23 7.82 19.11
N PHE A 224 12.65 7.78 17.84
CA PHE A 224 11.77 7.66 16.68
C PHE A 224 12.05 6.34 15.97
N THR A 225 11.14 5.41 16.08
CA THR A 225 11.24 4.09 15.48
C THR A 225 9.87 3.68 14.92
N HIS A 226 9.82 2.58 14.20
CA HIS A 226 8.55 2.03 13.72
C HIS A 226 7.56 1.85 14.88
N THR A 227 6.33 2.31 14.69
CA THR A 227 5.28 2.28 15.71
C THR A 227 3.97 1.81 15.08
N ASP A 228 3.41 0.73 15.59
CA ASP A 228 2.26 0.05 15.01
C ASP A 228 2.51 -0.30 13.54
N ASN A 229 1.70 0.23 12.62
CA ASN A 229 1.83 0.03 11.17
C ASN A 229 2.53 1.22 10.47
N ARG A 230 3.32 2.01 11.17
CA ARG A 230 3.99 3.21 10.61
C ARG A 230 5.49 3.02 10.60
N VAL A 231 6.10 3.35 9.48
CA VAL A 231 7.55 3.47 9.35
C VAL A 231 8.06 4.74 10.03
N THR A 232 9.36 4.84 10.30
CA THR A 232 9.96 5.96 11.06
C THR A 232 9.65 7.33 10.43
N PHE A 233 9.66 7.44 9.11
CA PHE A 233 9.26 8.65 8.40
C PHE A 233 7.83 9.11 8.78
N GLU A 234 6.88 8.19 8.80
CA GLU A 234 5.48 8.48 9.16
C GLU A 234 5.33 8.79 10.65
N VAL A 235 6.14 8.16 11.50
CA VAL A 235 6.20 8.49 12.94
C VAL A 235 6.69 9.94 13.14
N LEU A 236 7.73 10.34 12.41
CA LEU A 236 8.23 11.73 12.44
C LEU A 236 7.17 12.72 11.93
N LEU A 237 6.46 12.39 10.83
CA LEU A 237 5.35 13.24 10.34
C LEU A 237 4.31 13.47 11.43
N ALA A 238 3.89 12.41 12.11
CA ALA A 238 2.87 12.48 13.14
C ALA A 238 3.38 13.19 14.42
N SER A 239 4.63 12.93 14.83
CA SER A 239 5.23 13.53 16.01
C SER A 239 5.37 15.06 15.89
N PHE A 240 5.69 15.57 14.72
CA PHE A 240 5.93 16.99 14.47
C PHE A 240 4.81 17.72 13.74
N ASP A 241 3.61 17.15 13.71
CA ASP A 241 2.39 17.71 13.07
C ASP A 241 2.61 18.07 11.58
N LEU A 242 3.39 17.26 10.88
CA LEU A 242 3.70 17.40 9.45
C LEU A 242 2.76 16.57 8.55
N ALA A 243 1.96 15.68 9.13
CA ALA A 243 1.02 14.85 8.40
C ALA A 243 -0.14 15.63 7.75
N THR A 244 -0.26 16.93 8.04
CA THR A 244 -1.20 17.84 7.38
C THR A 244 -0.75 18.28 5.99
N ASP A 245 0.53 18.09 5.65
CA ASP A 245 1.07 18.35 4.32
C ASP A 245 0.80 17.15 3.39
N PRO A 246 -0.02 17.32 2.33
CA PRO A 246 -0.37 16.23 1.43
C PRO A 246 0.83 15.63 0.67
N ALA A 247 1.83 16.47 0.35
CA ALA A 247 3.02 16.01 -0.35
C ALA A 247 3.92 15.15 0.54
N LEU A 248 4.08 15.54 1.81
CA LEU A 248 4.79 14.74 2.81
C LEU A 248 4.06 13.44 3.12
N THR A 249 2.74 13.48 3.21
CA THR A 249 1.92 12.27 3.39
C THR A 249 2.10 11.30 2.22
N ARG A 250 2.10 11.80 0.98
CA ARG A 250 2.32 10.96 -0.21
C ARG A 250 3.75 10.42 -0.28
N LEU A 251 4.75 11.18 0.17
CA LEU A 251 6.11 10.65 0.37
C LEU A 251 6.13 9.55 1.43
N GLY A 252 5.38 9.69 2.52
CA GLY A 252 5.22 8.66 3.54
C GLY A 252 4.71 7.35 2.95
N VAL A 253 3.68 7.40 2.09
CA VAL A 253 3.16 6.21 1.40
C VAL A 253 4.23 5.57 0.50
N LEU A 254 5.03 6.37 -0.21
CA LEU A 254 6.16 5.86 -1.02
C LEU A 254 7.22 5.16 -0.16
N VAL A 255 7.62 5.79 0.94
CA VAL A 255 8.61 5.25 1.89
C VAL A 255 8.08 3.95 2.49
N HIS A 256 6.86 3.96 2.98
CA HIS A 256 6.18 2.79 3.54
C HIS A 256 6.16 1.62 2.55
N ALA A 257 5.73 1.86 1.31
CA ALA A 257 5.64 0.83 0.27
C ALA A 257 6.99 0.19 -0.06
N LEU A 258 8.09 0.95 0.04
CA LEU A 258 9.44 0.46 -0.24
C LEU A 258 10.12 -0.18 0.95
N ASP A 259 9.77 0.23 2.16
CA ASP A 259 10.42 -0.26 3.39
C ASP A 259 9.75 -1.52 3.92
N VAL A 260 8.44 -1.49 4.10
CA VAL A 260 7.66 -2.61 4.68
C VAL A 260 6.65 -3.24 3.73
N GLY A 261 6.43 -2.66 2.56
CA GLY A 261 5.43 -3.15 1.59
C GLY A 261 4.11 -2.40 1.69
N GLY A 262 3.04 -2.94 1.13
CA GLY A 262 1.71 -2.35 1.18
C GLY A 262 1.23 -1.81 -0.18
N VAL A 263 0.53 -0.66 -0.17
CA VAL A 263 -0.09 -0.11 -1.39
C VAL A 263 0.96 0.23 -2.45
N PRO A 264 0.85 -0.32 -3.67
CA PRO A 264 1.81 -0.02 -4.73
C PRO A 264 1.81 1.47 -5.11
N VAL A 265 2.98 2.06 -5.20
CA VAL A 265 3.19 3.46 -5.60
C VAL A 265 3.92 3.49 -6.94
N PRO A 266 3.41 4.18 -7.97
CA PRO A 266 4.01 4.19 -9.30
C PRO A 266 5.47 4.64 -9.31
N GLU A 267 5.84 5.58 -8.44
CA GLU A 267 7.17 6.15 -8.32
C GLU A 267 8.18 5.24 -7.59
N ALA A 268 7.72 4.19 -6.91
CA ALA A 268 8.53 3.34 -6.02
C ALA A 268 9.72 2.69 -6.73
N ALA A 269 9.50 2.02 -7.86
CA ALA A 269 10.56 1.34 -8.58
C ALA A 269 11.64 2.32 -9.10
N GLY A 270 11.23 3.52 -9.52
CA GLY A 270 12.15 4.57 -9.96
C GLY A 270 13.00 5.11 -8.81
N PHE A 271 12.39 5.37 -7.67
CA PHE A 271 13.09 5.83 -6.47
C PHE A 271 14.08 4.78 -5.95
N GLU A 272 13.67 3.53 -5.86
CA GLU A 272 14.53 2.41 -5.44
C GLU A 272 15.75 2.25 -6.36
N ALA A 273 15.55 2.34 -7.68
CA ALA A 273 16.64 2.24 -8.66
C ALA A 273 17.65 3.38 -8.50
N ILE A 274 17.17 4.62 -8.28
CA ILE A 274 18.03 5.79 -8.06
C ILE A 274 18.83 5.62 -6.77
N LEU A 275 18.18 5.28 -5.66
CA LEU A 275 18.84 5.09 -4.36
C LEU A 275 19.88 3.97 -4.43
N THR A 276 19.56 2.86 -5.09
CA THR A 276 20.52 1.77 -5.32
C THR A 276 21.75 2.23 -6.09
N GLY A 277 21.56 3.00 -7.16
CA GLY A 277 22.66 3.57 -7.94
C GLY A 277 23.51 4.56 -7.14
N VAL A 278 22.88 5.43 -6.36
CA VAL A 278 23.56 6.39 -5.47
C VAL A 278 24.38 5.65 -4.41
N ARG A 279 23.82 4.63 -3.75
CA ARG A 279 24.53 3.83 -2.75
C ARG A 279 25.73 3.05 -3.34
N ALA A 280 25.63 2.63 -4.58
CA ALA A 280 26.76 2.00 -5.27
C ALA A 280 27.87 3.00 -5.63
N SER A 281 27.53 4.28 -5.80
CA SER A 281 28.47 5.33 -6.19
C SER A 281 29.17 6.00 -5.01
N TYR A 282 28.61 5.94 -3.81
CA TYR A 282 29.13 6.61 -2.62
C TYR A 282 29.30 5.64 -1.45
N MET A 283 30.43 5.78 -0.75
CA MET A 283 30.75 4.95 0.44
C MET A 283 30.33 5.60 1.76
N ASN A 284 29.99 6.88 1.74
CA ASN A 284 29.69 7.70 2.91
C ASN A 284 28.22 8.12 2.88
N ASP A 285 27.51 7.92 3.98
CA ASP A 285 26.08 8.23 4.12
C ASP A 285 25.78 9.74 4.01
N ASP A 286 26.70 10.64 4.38
CA ASP A 286 26.54 12.08 4.12
C ASP A 286 26.47 12.38 2.62
N GLN A 287 27.28 11.69 1.82
CA GLN A 287 27.25 11.83 0.37
C GLN A 287 25.97 11.23 -0.22
N VAL A 288 25.53 10.09 0.29
CA VAL A 288 24.25 9.48 -0.10
C VAL A 288 23.08 10.43 0.21
N LEU A 289 23.02 10.99 1.42
CA LEU A 289 21.99 11.96 1.78
C LEU A 289 22.05 13.22 0.89
N THR A 290 23.24 13.71 0.61
CA THR A 290 23.44 14.88 -0.27
C THR A 290 22.94 14.59 -1.68
N ALA A 291 23.25 13.43 -2.25
CA ALA A 291 22.84 13.03 -3.59
C ALA A 291 21.33 12.75 -3.68
N MET A 292 20.71 12.21 -2.62
CA MET A 292 19.28 11.93 -2.59
C MET A 292 18.41 13.14 -2.24
N THR A 293 18.97 14.17 -1.61
CA THR A 293 18.23 15.40 -1.26
C THR A 293 17.49 16.03 -2.44
N PRO A 294 18.13 16.28 -3.62
CA PRO A 294 17.41 16.82 -4.77
C PRO A 294 16.31 15.88 -5.31
N VAL A 295 16.49 14.57 -5.21
CA VAL A 295 15.49 13.58 -5.64
C VAL A 295 14.25 13.66 -4.75
N LEU A 296 14.42 13.65 -3.42
CA LEU A 296 13.33 13.81 -2.45
C LEU A 296 12.64 15.16 -2.57
N HIS A 297 13.39 16.23 -2.82
CA HIS A 297 12.84 17.57 -3.10
C HIS A 297 11.99 17.61 -4.38
N ALA A 298 12.45 16.95 -5.44
CA ALA A 298 11.71 16.86 -6.69
C ALA A 298 10.39 16.08 -6.52
N LEU A 299 10.43 14.96 -5.80
CA LEU A 299 9.22 14.21 -5.46
C LEU A 299 8.26 15.01 -4.58
N TYR A 300 8.75 15.66 -3.53
CA TYR A 300 7.96 16.55 -2.68
C TYR A 300 7.25 17.64 -3.50
N THR A 301 8.00 18.29 -4.39
CA THR A 301 7.44 19.33 -5.27
C THR A 301 6.38 18.75 -6.23
N ALA A 302 6.65 17.59 -6.82
CA ALA A 302 5.73 16.93 -7.74
C ALA A 302 4.44 16.49 -7.03
N PHE A 303 4.55 15.97 -5.81
CA PHE A 303 3.42 15.53 -5.00
C PHE A 303 2.58 16.68 -4.45
N GLY A 304 3.16 17.87 -4.30
CA GLY A 304 2.45 19.09 -3.93
C GLY A 304 1.67 19.74 -5.09
N GLN A 305 1.90 19.30 -6.34
CA GLN A 305 1.15 19.77 -7.50
C GLN A 305 -0.10 18.92 -7.70
N GLU A 306 -1.25 19.57 -7.79
CA GLU A 306 -2.50 18.88 -8.15
C GLU A 306 -2.36 18.22 -9.53
N THR A 307 -2.69 16.95 -9.63
CA THR A 307 -2.77 16.26 -10.92
C THR A 307 -3.87 16.86 -11.80
N PRO A 308 -3.77 16.77 -13.14
CA PRO A 308 -4.84 17.21 -14.03
C PRO A 308 -6.19 16.56 -13.71
N GLN A 309 -6.21 15.33 -13.22
CA GLN A 309 -7.41 14.62 -12.83
C GLN A 309 -8.05 15.20 -11.56
N GLU A 310 -7.24 15.52 -10.54
CA GLU A 310 -7.72 16.18 -9.31
C GLU A 310 -8.26 17.59 -9.59
N ARG A 311 -7.60 18.36 -10.49
CA ARG A 311 -8.12 19.66 -10.96
C ARG A 311 -9.47 19.52 -11.65
N LEU A 312 -9.64 18.50 -12.48
CA LEU A 312 -10.91 18.22 -13.16
C LEU A 312 -12.01 17.80 -12.18
N ALA A 313 -11.69 16.95 -11.20
CA ALA A 313 -12.63 16.54 -10.16
C ALA A 313 -13.09 17.75 -9.31
N ARG A 314 -12.17 18.57 -8.83
CA ARG A 314 -12.47 19.79 -8.07
C ARG A 314 -13.31 20.80 -8.86
N ASN A 315 -13.05 20.95 -10.16
CA ASN A 315 -13.84 21.83 -11.03
C ASN A 315 -15.25 21.29 -11.30
N ARG A 316 -15.46 19.95 -11.29
CA ARG A 316 -16.79 19.33 -11.35
C ARG A 316 -17.59 19.58 -10.07
N ASP A 317 -16.96 19.45 -8.90
CA ASP A 317 -17.63 19.70 -7.62
C ASP A 317 -18.00 21.17 -7.42
N ARG A 318 -17.14 22.11 -7.81
CA ARG A 318 -17.45 23.54 -7.79
C ARG A 318 -18.63 23.91 -8.70
N ARG A 319 -18.87 23.18 -9.79
CA ARG A 319 -20.03 23.41 -10.68
C ARG A 319 -21.32 22.75 -10.16
N ARG A 320 -21.23 21.83 -9.20
CA ARG A 320 -22.38 21.15 -8.59
C ARG A 320 -22.93 21.84 -7.36
N THR A 321 -22.24 22.81 -6.78
CA THR A 321 -22.76 23.62 -5.66
C THR A 321 -23.44 24.87 -6.23
N PRO A 322 -24.77 24.94 -6.30
CA PRO A 322 -25.48 26.15 -6.68
C PRO A 322 -25.33 27.18 -5.56
N THR A 323 -24.80 28.33 -5.87
CA THR A 323 -24.79 29.49 -4.98
C THR A 323 -26.23 29.83 -4.62
N GLN A 324 -26.67 29.47 -3.41
CA GLN A 324 -27.84 30.10 -2.82
C GLN A 324 -27.47 31.56 -2.54
N ARG A 325 -27.87 32.42 -3.43
CA ARG A 325 -27.95 33.86 -3.15
C ARG A 325 -29.35 34.12 -2.56
N SER A 326 -29.36 34.47 -1.29
CA SER A 326 -30.47 35.18 -0.64
C SER A 326 -30.51 36.62 -1.08
#